data_1d01ff0674e9a689a0ef152bf5bbe0bb
#
_entry.id   1d01ff0674e9a689a0ef152bf5bbe0bb
#
_cell.length_a   1.000
_cell.length_b   1.000
_cell.length_c   1.000
_cell.angle_alpha   90.00
_cell.angle_beta   90.00
_cell.angle_gamma   90.00
#
_symmetry.space_group_name_H-M   'P 1'
#
loop_
_entity.id
_entity.type
_entity.pdbx_description
1 polymer ?
#
loop_
_entity_poly.entity_id
_entity_poly.type
_entity_poly.pdbx_seq_one_letter_code
_entity_poly.pdbx_strand_id
1 'polypeptide(L)'
;MDSYKRIGNIGEAAILNKFVEMGVPVYIPFGDNEKSDLVADFNGKLNRIQVKTSNHFDDKKNNFKVSLTSSTIRNKNHYRHKYSKEDIDYFGVYNIPTKMCLLLPIEKFSMKTIATIPFPYEDKTHNQYEAINYADYLFENIINK
;
A
#
# COMPACT_ATOMS: atom_id res chain seq x y z
N MET A 1 -19.15 -12.57 9.20
CA MET A 1 -17.87 -12.41 8.50
C MET A 1 -17.12 -11.25 9.10
N ASP A 2 -15.84 -11.46 9.35
CA ASP A 2 -14.97 -10.41 9.86
C ASP A 2 -14.80 -9.31 8.81
N SER A 3 -15.22 -8.09 9.14
CA SER A 3 -15.15 -6.96 8.21
C SER A 3 -13.71 -6.58 7.85
N TYR A 4 -12.75 -6.80 8.76
CA TYR A 4 -11.34 -6.51 8.50
C TYR A 4 -10.74 -7.45 7.46
N LYS A 5 -11.08 -8.74 7.53
CA LYS A 5 -10.64 -9.69 6.51
C LYS A 5 -11.23 -9.36 5.15
N ARG A 6 -12.49 -8.96 5.12
CA ARG A 6 -13.15 -8.57 3.88
C ARG A 6 -12.48 -7.35 3.26
N ILE A 7 -12.20 -6.34 4.07
CA ILE A 7 -11.51 -5.12 3.62
C ILE A 7 -10.14 -5.48 3.06
N GLY A 8 -9.38 -6.31 3.78
CA GLY A 8 -8.08 -6.77 3.31
C GLY A 8 -8.15 -7.50 1.98
N ASN A 9 -9.14 -8.37 1.82
CA ASN A 9 -9.34 -9.12 0.57
C ASN A 9 -9.69 -8.21 -0.60
N ILE A 10 -10.48 -7.16 -0.35
CA ILE A 10 -10.82 -6.17 -1.38
C ILE A 10 -9.54 -5.48 -1.88
N GLY A 11 -8.67 -5.09 -0.96
CA GLY A 11 -7.41 -4.45 -1.31
C GLY A 11 -6.49 -5.38 -2.09
N GLU A 12 -6.32 -6.62 -1.64
CA GLU A 12 -5.48 -7.59 -2.35
C GLU A 12 -5.99 -7.84 -3.77
N ALA A 13 -7.31 -8.00 -3.92
CA ALA A 13 -7.92 -8.21 -5.22
C ALA A 13 -7.72 -7.00 -6.14
N ALA A 14 -7.87 -5.79 -5.57
CA ALA A 14 -7.72 -4.55 -6.34
C ALA A 14 -6.27 -4.36 -6.83
N ILE A 15 -5.29 -4.59 -5.95
CA ILE A 15 -3.87 -4.46 -6.31
C ILE A 15 -3.47 -5.53 -7.32
N LEU A 16 -3.91 -6.77 -7.12
CA LEU A 16 -3.69 -7.84 -8.08
C LEU A 16 -4.26 -7.47 -9.45
N ASN A 17 -5.51 -7.01 -9.47
CA ASN A 17 -6.17 -6.61 -10.71
C ASN A 17 -5.40 -5.49 -11.42
N LYS A 18 -4.91 -4.52 -10.67
CA LYS A 18 -4.15 -3.40 -11.24
C LYS A 18 -2.89 -3.89 -11.95
N PHE A 19 -2.14 -4.79 -11.34
CA PHE A 19 -0.96 -5.39 -11.98
C PHE A 19 -1.36 -6.17 -13.24
N VAL A 20 -2.41 -6.96 -13.16
CA VAL A 20 -2.88 -7.77 -14.31
C VAL A 20 -3.29 -6.87 -15.47
N GLU A 21 -4.03 -5.79 -15.19
CA GLU A 21 -4.42 -4.82 -16.21
C GLU A 21 -3.22 -4.19 -16.91
N MET A 22 -2.12 -3.99 -16.18
CA MET A 22 -0.90 -3.42 -16.72
C MET A 22 0.02 -4.45 -17.40
N GLY A 23 -0.40 -5.70 -17.43
CA GLY A 23 0.41 -6.76 -18.05
C GLY A 23 1.59 -7.19 -17.21
N VAL A 24 1.56 -6.95 -15.91
CA VAL A 24 2.65 -7.33 -14.99
C VAL A 24 2.39 -8.73 -14.46
N PRO A 25 3.34 -9.67 -14.66
CA PRO A 25 3.21 -11.01 -14.07
C PRO A 25 3.20 -10.95 -12.55
N VAL A 26 2.28 -11.68 -11.92
CA VAL A 26 2.14 -11.72 -10.47
C VAL A 26 2.20 -13.16 -9.99
N TYR A 27 2.88 -13.38 -8.88
CA TYR A 27 3.02 -14.65 -8.21
C TYR A 27 2.52 -14.55 -6.79
N ILE A 28 1.86 -15.59 -6.31
CA ILE A 28 1.35 -15.62 -4.93
C ILE A 28 2.31 -16.48 -4.11
N PRO A 29 2.90 -15.94 -3.03
CA PRO A 29 3.76 -16.74 -2.14
C PRO A 29 3.00 -17.90 -1.53
N PHE A 30 3.66 -19.05 -1.43
CA PHE A 30 3.08 -20.21 -0.79
C PHE A 30 3.28 -20.12 0.73
N GLY A 31 2.20 -20.36 1.48
CA GLY A 31 2.23 -20.35 2.93
C GLY A 31 1.58 -19.10 3.54
N ASP A 32 1.24 -19.20 4.83
CA ASP A 32 0.47 -18.17 5.53
C ASP A 32 1.34 -17.17 6.30
N ASN A 33 2.64 -17.43 6.42
CA ASN A 33 3.55 -16.64 7.26
C ASN A 33 4.46 -15.72 6.47
N GLU A 34 4.21 -15.56 5.18
CA GLU A 34 5.03 -14.69 4.36
C GLU A 34 4.67 -13.22 4.59
N LYS A 35 5.69 -12.36 4.59
CA LYS A 35 5.49 -10.92 4.82
C LYS A 35 4.95 -10.19 3.59
N SER A 36 5.10 -10.77 2.41
CA SER A 36 4.52 -10.22 1.19
C SER A 36 3.28 -11.01 0.79
N ASP A 37 2.28 -10.28 0.32
CA ASP A 37 1.05 -10.89 -0.18
C ASP A 37 1.17 -11.30 -1.63
N LEU A 38 1.97 -10.57 -2.40
CA LEU A 38 2.16 -10.75 -3.83
C LEU A 38 3.63 -10.55 -4.17
N VAL A 39 4.06 -11.18 -5.28
CA VAL A 39 5.34 -10.88 -5.91
C VAL A 39 5.05 -10.46 -7.34
N ALA A 40 5.47 -9.27 -7.73
CA ALA A 40 5.18 -8.71 -9.05
C ALA A 40 6.47 -8.47 -9.83
N ASP A 41 6.48 -8.92 -11.08
CA ASP A 41 7.66 -8.83 -11.95
C ASP A 41 7.56 -7.56 -12.80
N PHE A 42 8.27 -6.51 -12.38
CA PHE A 42 8.34 -5.27 -13.14
C PHE A 42 9.70 -4.59 -12.94
N ASN A 43 10.06 -3.74 -13.87
CA ASN A 43 11.33 -3.00 -13.86
C ASN A 43 12.56 -3.94 -13.75
N GLY A 44 12.45 -5.12 -14.37
CA GLY A 44 13.54 -6.09 -14.40
C GLY A 44 13.79 -6.83 -13.09
N LYS A 45 12.83 -6.82 -12.18
CA LYS A 45 13.00 -7.39 -10.86
C LYS A 45 11.70 -8.00 -10.35
N LEU A 46 11.83 -9.08 -9.55
CA LEU A 46 10.72 -9.63 -8.79
C LEU A 46 10.56 -8.80 -7.53
N ASN A 47 9.45 -8.09 -7.40
CA ASN A 47 9.21 -7.18 -6.29
C ASN A 47 8.22 -7.77 -5.30
N ARG A 48 8.60 -7.80 -4.03
CA ARG A 48 7.73 -8.31 -2.95
C ARG A 48 6.78 -7.18 -2.53
N ILE A 49 5.49 -7.46 -2.57
CA ILE A 49 4.43 -6.47 -2.32
C ILE A 49 3.64 -6.88 -1.08
N GLN A 50 3.54 -5.98 -0.12
CA GLN A 50 2.61 -6.10 1.00
C GLN A 50 1.43 -5.18 0.73
N VAL A 51 0.25 -5.74 0.64
CA VAL A 51 -0.95 -4.96 0.37
C VAL A 51 -1.49 -4.34 1.66
N LYS A 52 -1.82 -3.06 1.60
CA LYS A 52 -2.47 -2.33 2.68
C LYS A 52 -3.71 -1.64 2.14
N THR A 53 -4.80 -1.77 2.85
CA THR A 53 -6.10 -1.25 2.41
C THR A 53 -6.59 -0.16 3.35
N SER A 54 -7.04 0.93 2.78
CA SER A 54 -7.67 2.04 3.50
C SER A 54 -9.14 2.11 3.13
N ASN A 55 -10.02 2.13 4.14
CA ASN A 55 -11.47 2.21 3.92
C ASN A 55 -12.04 3.56 4.34
N HIS A 56 -11.22 4.60 4.32
CA HIS A 56 -11.64 5.90 4.77
C HIS A 56 -11.00 7.00 3.93
N PHE A 57 -11.73 8.09 3.75
CA PHE A 57 -11.23 9.29 3.09
C PHE A 57 -11.72 10.50 3.87
N ASP A 58 -10.81 11.40 4.24
CA ASP A 58 -11.12 12.61 4.97
C ASP A 58 -11.39 13.76 3.99
N ASP A 59 -12.67 14.08 3.79
CA ASP A 59 -13.09 15.13 2.85
C ASP A 59 -12.62 16.52 3.27
N LYS A 60 -12.51 16.75 4.57
CA LYS A 60 -12.10 18.07 5.08
C LYS A 60 -10.63 18.32 4.85
N LYS A 61 -9.80 17.32 5.08
CA LYS A 61 -8.35 17.42 4.88
C LYS A 61 -7.92 17.01 3.49
N ASN A 62 -8.84 16.43 2.72
CA ASN A 62 -8.60 15.94 1.37
C ASN A 62 -7.44 14.94 1.32
N ASN A 63 -7.48 13.98 2.23
CA ASN A 63 -6.46 12.93 2.30
C ASN A 63 -7.03 11.63 2.84
N PHE A 64 -6.24 10.58 2.75
CA PHE A 64 -6.52 9.36 3.50
C PHE A 64 -5.26 8.88 4.19
N LYS A 65 -5.46 8.10 5.25
CA LYS A 65 -4.37 7.46 5.99
C LYS A 65 -4.43 5.96 5.81
N VAL A 66 -3.27 5.34 5.78
CA VAL A 66 -3.17 3.89 5.70
C VAL A 66 -2.12 3.41 6.70
N SER A 67 -2.46 2.33 7.43
CA SER A 67 -1.52 1.70 8.35
C SER A 67 -0.48 0.91 7.56
N LEU A 68 0.79 1.09 7.90
CA LEU A 68 1.91 0.38 7.30
C LEU A 68 2.48 -0.70 8.23
N THR A 69 1.74 -1.06 9.26
CA THR A 69 2.17 -2.10 10.20
C THR A 69 1.25 -3.30 10.12
N SER A 70 1.75 -4.45 10.55
CA SER A 70 0.92 -5.60 10.82
C SER A 70 0.82 -5.79 12.33
N SER A 71 -0.23 -6.48 12.78
CA SER A 71 -0.41 -6.79 14.19
C SER A 71 -0.57 -8.29 14.37
N THR A 72 0.04 -8.80 15.44
CA THR A 72 -0.09 -10.19 15.86
C THR A 72 -0.53 -10.21 17.30
N ILE A 73 -1.44 -11.13 17.66
CA ILE A 73 -1.90 -11.33 19.02
C ILE A 73 -1.29 -12.64 19.51
N ARG A 74 -0.48 -12.58 20.59
CA ARG A 74 0.06 -13.75 21.27
C ARG A 74 -0.18 -13.61 22.77
N ASN A 75 -0.80 -14.63 23.38
CA ASN A 75 -1.04 -14.64 24.82
C ASN A 75 -1.71 -13.35 25.31
N LYS A 76 -2.73 -12.88 24.58
CA LYS A 76 -3.49 -11.64 24.87
C LYS A 76 -2.66 -10.35 24.71
N ASN A 77 -1.42 -10.43 24.23
CA ASN A 77 -0.60 -9.27 23.94
C ASN A 77 -0.62 -8.93 22.46
N HIS A 78 -0.72 -7.62 22.15
CA HIS A 78 -0.69 -7.12 20.79
C HIS A 78 0.73 -6.72 20.43
N TYR A 79 1.24 -7.27 19.32
CA TYR A 79 2.54 -6.91 18.78
C TYR A 79 2.35 -6.24 17.43
N ARG A 80 2.96 -5.07 17.25
CA ARG A 80 2.98 -4.38 15.97
C ARG A 80 4.32 -4.59 15.30
N HIS A 81 4.27 -4.97 14.03
CA HIS A 81 5.45 -5.20 13.21
C HIS A 81 5.55 -4.13 12.15
N LYS A 82 6.69 -3.46 12.10
CA LYS A 82 7.02 -2.52 11.03
C LYS A 82 7.75 -3.27 9.94
N TYR A 83 7.72 -2.73 8.75
CA TYR A 83 8.36 -3.36 7.60
C TYR A 83 9.62 -2.61 7.20
N SER A 84 10.63 -3.36 6.75
CA SER A 84 11.87 -2.83 6.23
C SER A 84 12.19 -3.48 4.89
N LYS A 85 13.29 -3.06 4.27
CA LYS A 85 13.73 -3.59 2.97
C LYS A 85 14.05 -5.09 2.99
N GLU A 86 14.32 -5.64 4.17
CA GLU A 86 14.52 -7.08 4.31
C GLU A 86 13.22 -7.86 4.12
N ASP A 87 12.10 -7.21 4.34
CA ASP A 87 10.78 -7.85 4.31
C ASP A 87 10.10 -7.73 2.96
N ILE A 88 10.06 -6.52 2.39
CA ILE A 88 9.30 -6.21 1.18
C ILE A 88 10.04 -5.17 0.35
N ASP A 89 9.57 -4.96 -0.87
CA ASP A 89 10.09 -3.94 -1.77
C ASP A 89 9.11 -2.76 -1.91
N TYR A 90 7.81 -3.04 -1.86
CA TYR A 90 6.75 -2.03 -1.96
C TYR A 90 5.57 -2.37 -1.07
N PHE A 91 4.89 -1.33 -0.59
CA PHE A 91 3.50 -1.47 -0.16
C PHE A 91 2.60 -1.22 -1.36
N GLY A 92 1.67 -2.12 -1.62
CA GLY A 92 0.58 -1.89 -2.57
C GLY A 92 -0.60 -1.35 -1.78
N VAL A 93 -0.94 -0.09 -1.98
CA VAL A 93 -1.98 0.59 -1.20
C VAL A 93 -3.23 0.78 -2.04
N TYR A 94 -4.36 0.35 -1.50
CA TYR A 94 -5.66 0.57 -2.10
C TYR A 94 -6.55 1.37 -1.16
N ASN A 95 -7.12 2.46 -1.66
CA ASN A 95 -8.11 3.24 -0.93
C ASN A 95 -9.48 2.96 -1.52
N ILE A 96 -10.37 2.34 -0.74
CA ILE A 96 -11.67 1.90 -1.22
C ILE A 96 -12.54 3.06 -1.68
N PRO A 97 -12.70 4.15 -0.89
CA PRO A 97 -13.58 5.25 -1.32
C PRO A 97 -13.19 5.89 -2.65
N THR A 98 -11.90 6.04 -2.91
CA THR A 98 -11.42 6.69 -4.14
C THR A 98 -11.02 5.72 -5.23
N LYS A 99 -10.89 4.42 -4.89
CA LYS A 99 -10.41 3.36 -5.78
C LYS A 99 -8.98 3.59 -6.26
N MET A 100 -8.21 4.38 -5.52
CA MET A 100 -6.83 4.69 -5.87
C MET A 100 -5.91 3.53 -5.51
N CYS A 101 -5.00 3.21 -6.43
CA CYS A 101 -3.94 2.22 -6.24
C CYS A 101 -2.58 2.91 -6.27
N LEU A 102 -1.76 2.66 -5.25
CA LEU A 102 -0.43 3.25 -5.14
C LEU A 102 0.61 2.17 -4.83
N LEU A 103 1.84 2.40 -5.29
CA LEU A 103 3.01 1.60 -4.91
C LEU A 103 3.96 2.49 -4.11
N LEU A 104 4.09 2.21 -2.83
CA LEU A 104 4.97 2.97 -1.93
C LEU A 104 6.28 2.19 -1.76
N PRO A 105 7.41 2.71 -2.27
CA PRO A 105 8.70 2.01 -2.16
C PRO A 105 9.15 1.95 -0.71
N ILE A 106 9.59 0.78 -0.28
CA ILE A 106 10.00 0.58 1.11
C ILE A 106 11.15 1.51 1.52
N GLU A 107 11.98 1.92 0.58
CA GLU A 107 13.10 2.82 0.85
C GLU A 107 12.65 4.12 1.51
N LYS A 108 11.47 4.61 1.14
CA LYS A 108 10.92 5.86 1.67
C LYS A 108 9.97 5.65 2.84
N PHE A 109 9.52 4.43 3.05
CA PHE A 109 8.50 4.13 4.07
C PHE A 109 8.96 3.08 5.07
N SER A 110 10.24 2.75 5.08
CA SER A 110 10.82 1.77 6.00
C SER A 110 10.59 2.19 7.45
N MET A 111 10.12 1.23 8.25
CA MET A 111 9.89 1.40 9.69
C MET A 111 8.87 2.47 10.04
N LYS A 112 8.06 2.90 9.09
CA LYS A 112 6.97 3.85 9.33
C LYS A 112 5.70 3.12 9.74
N THR A 113 4.87 3.78 10.55
CA THR A 113 3.63 3.19 11.06
C THR A 113 2.42 3.58 10.22
N ILE A 114 2.40 4.80 9.69
CA ILE A 114 1.26 5.35 8.95
C ILE A 114 1.80 6.17 7.78
N ALA A 115 1.12 6.05 6.65
CA ALA A 115 1.29 6.97 5.53
C ALA A 115 0.03 7.81 5.40
N THR A 116 0.20 9.13 5.25
CA THR A 116 -0.88 10.06 4.97
C THR A 116 -0.75 10.50 3.52
N ILE A 117 -1.76 10.23 2.72
CA ILE A 117 -1.73 10.48 1.28
C ILE A 117 -2.69 11.62 0.97
N PRO A 118 -2.16 12.83 0.73
CA PRO A 118 -3.00 13.97 0.37
C PRO A 118 -3.33 13.93 -1.12
N PHE A 119 -4.54 14.39 -1.42
CA PHE A 119 -4.91 14.68 -2.80
C PHE A 119 -4.50 16.11 -3.12
N PRO A 120 -4.21 16.42 -4.39
CA PRO A 120 -3.82 17.78 -4.72
C PRO A 120 -4.98 18.74 -4.48
N TYR A 121 -4.67 19.84 -3.82
CA TYR A 121 -5.58 20.97 -3.77
C TYR A 121 -5.28 21.88 -4.95
N GLU A 122 -6.33 22.52 -5.46
CA GLU A 122 -6.14 23.61 -6.41
C GLU A 122 -5.46 24.81 -5.74
N ASP A 123 -5.67 24.95 -4.44
CA ASP A 123 -5.06 26.00 -3.65
C ASP A 123 -3.68 25.56 -3.16
N LYS A 124 -2.65 26.19 -3.73
CA LYS A 124 -1.25 25.87 -3.45
C LYS A 124 -0.76 26.34 -2.09
N THR A 125 -1.58 27.07 -1.34
CA THR A 125 -1.15 27.61 -0.05
C THR A 125 -1.02 26.55 1.04
N HIS A 126 -1.59 25.38 0.84
CA HIS A 126 -1.52 24.29 1.81
C HIS A 126 -0.36 23.31 1.57
N ASN A 127 0.44 23.51 0.53
CA ASN A 127 1.57 22.65 0.20
C ASN A 127 2.88 23.10 0.85
N GLN A 128 2.82 23.71 2.02
CA GLN A 128 4.03 24.20 2.69
C GLN A 128 4.85 23.12 3.39
N TYR A 129 4.31 21.95 3.54
CA TYR A 129 4.99 20.84 4.19
C TYR A 129 5.22 19.74 3.17
N GLU A 130 6.33 19.03 3.29
CA GLU A 130 6.70 17.91 2.42
C GLU A 130 5.56 16.92 2.30
N ALA A 131 4.54 17.31 1.58
CA ALA A 131 3.43 16.44 1.31
C ALA A 131 3.90 15.38 0.33
N ILE A 132 3.62 14.14 0.66
CA ILE A 132 3.75 13.05 -0.29
C ILE A 132 2.89 13.41 -1.49
N ASN A 133 3.50 13.53 -2.65
CA ASN A 133 2.75 13.71 -3.88
C ASN A 133 2.29 12.32 -4.33
N TYR A 134 0.99 12.04 -4.21
CA TYR A 134 0.47 10.73 -4.55
C TYR A 134 0.78 10.34 -6.00
N ALA A 135 0.89 11.32 -6.89
CA ALA A 135 1.16 11.05 -8.31
C ALA A 135 2.49 10.33 -8.52
N ASP A 136 3.48 10.56 -7.66
CA ASP A 136 4.77 9.89 -7.73
C ASP A 136 4.66 8.39 -7.48
N TYR A 137 3.59 7.96 -6.83
CA TYR A 137 3.40 6.56 -6.41
C TYR A 137 2.29 5.84 -7.16
N LEU A 138 1.72 6.47 -8.18
CA LEU A 138 0.79 5.76 -9.07
C LEU A 138 1.54 4.62 -9.78
N PHE A 139 0.85 3.51 -9.99
CA PHE A 139 1.43 2.35 -10.67
C PHE A 139 2.06 2.75 -12.01
N GLU A 140 1.36 3.59 -12.77
CA GLU A 140 1.81 4.05 -14.09
C GLU A 140 3.12 4.84 -14.03
N ASN A 141 3.42 5.45 -12.89
CA ASN A 141 4.62 6.27 -12.71
C ASN A 141 5.78 5.49 -12.08
N ILE A 142 5.49 4.36 -11.44
CA ILE A 142 6.50 3.48 -10.85
C ILE A 142 6.97 2.43 -11.86
N ILE A 143 6.01 1.84 -12.59
CA ILE A 143 6.29 0.72 -13.48
C ILE A 143 6.71 1.26 -14.84
N ASN A 144 7.93 0.92 -15.24
CA ASN A 144 8.44 1.27 -16.56
C ASN A 144 7.84 0.34 -17.61
N LYS A 145 7.39 0.95 -18.69
CA LYS A 145 6.85 0.17 -19.81
C LYS A 145 7.94 -0.26 -20.75
#